data_e570bc24c3963720d2790646bc757f23
#
_entry.id   e570bc24c3963720d2790646bc757f23
#
_cell.length_a   1.000
_cell.length_b   1.000
_cell.length_c   1.000
_cell.angle_alpha   90.00
_cell.angle_beta   90.00
_cell.angle_gamma   90.00
#
_symmetry.space_group_name_H-M   'P 1'
#
loop_
_entity.id
_entity.type
_entity.pdbx_description
1 polymer ?
#
loop_
_entity_poly.entity_id
_entity_poly.type
_entity_poly.pdbx_seq_one_letter_code
_entity_poly.pdbx_strand_id
1 'polypeptide(L)'
;MGVAGIGPATQCAGEWSVFLTIHVQAESPETCPALVLNADFRPLSYYPLSIWCWRDAIKAVFLDRVNIVSQYDTLVRSPSFEMRLPSVVSLKSYVKPSRFPAFTRFNVFLRDRFTCQYCGDRDDLTFDHVIPRSKGGVTSWENVVAACSCCNLRKADLLPSVARMWPACEPYQPTVHDLHQNGRLFPPNYLHSSWMDYLYWDSELEP
;
A
#
# COMPACT_ATOMS: atom_id res chain seq x y z
N MET A 1 -26.64 -63.72 -19.73
CA MET A 1 -27.27 -63.12 -20.90
C MET A 1 -27.96 -61.85 -20.47
N GLY A 2 -27.54 -60.72 -20.95
CA GLY A 2 -28.13 -59.44 -20.57
C GLY A 2 -27.08 -58.30 -20.72
N VAL A 3 -27.00 -57.75 -21.91
CA VAL A 3 -26.11 -56.63 -22.28
C VAL A 3 -26.72 -55.33 -21.75
N ALA A 4 -26.00 -54.61 -20.91
CA ALA A 4 -26.38 -53.28 -20.42
C ALA A 4 -25.79 -52.21 -21.33
N GLY A 5 -26.68 -51.38 -21.89
CA GLY A 5 -26.34 -50.27 -22.76
C GLY A 5 -25.70 -49.10 -22.01
N ILE A 6 -24.71 -48.52 -22.66
CA ILE A 6 -24.02 -47.31 -22.25
C ILE A 6 -24.80 -46.11 -22.79
N GLY A 7 -25.37 -45.29 -21.92
CA GLY A 7 -25.97 -44.00 -22.27
C GLY A 7 -24.95 -42.86 -22.19
N PRO A 8 -25.04 -41.81 -23.02
CA PRO A 8 -24.06 -40.76 -23.09
C PRO A 8 -24.17 -39.78 -21.92
N ALA A 9 -23.01 -39.36 -21.45
CA ALA A 9 -22.85 -38.32 -20.43
C ALA A 9 -23.29 -36.96 -20.97
N THR A 10 -24.30 -36.40 -20.36
CA THR A 10 -24.72 -34.99 -20.57
C THR A 10 -23.79 -34.04 -19.79
N GLN A 11 -23.04 -33.24 -20.51
CA GLN A 11 -22.29 -32.15 -19.96
C GLN A 11 -23.25 -31.08 -19.42
N CYS A 12 -23.30 -30.91 -18.11
CA CYS A 12 -23.88 -29.73 -17.51
C CYS A 12 -22.77 -28.65 -17.39
N ALA A 13 -22.81 -27.68 -18.30
CA ALA A 13 -22.12 -26.42 -18.16
C ALA A 13 -22.76 -25.65 -16.99
N GLY A 14 -22.14 -25.68 -15.85
CA GLY A 14 -22.51 -24.84 -14.70
C GLY A 14 -21.92 -23.44 -14.90
N GLU A 15 -22.78 -22.49 -15.23
CA GLU A 15 -22.47 -21.06 -15.17
C GLU A 15 -22.14 -20.69 -13.71
N TRP A 16 -20.87 -20.35 -13.47
CA TRP A 16 -20.44 -19.75 -12.22
C TRP A 16 -20.86 -18.27 -12.22
N SER A 17 -22.14 -18.03 -11.95
CA SER A 17 -22.63 -16.71 -11.62
C SER A 17 -22.21 -16.39 -10.18
N VAL A 18 -21.02 -15.83 -10.02
CA VAL A 18 -20.58 -15.27 -8.72
C VAL A 18 -21.38 -13.99 -8.51
N PHE A 19 -22.57 -14.10 -7.94
CA PHE A 19 -23.26 -12.98 -7.33
C PHE A 19 -22.45 -12.57 -6.09
N LEU A 20 -21.56 -11.59 -6.26
CA LEU A 20 -21.03 -10.82 -5.14
C LEU A 20 -22.21 -10.04 -4.54
N THR A 21 -22.87 -10.65 -3.57
CA THR A 21 -23.85 -9.95 -2.73
C THR A 21 -23.02 -9.01 -1.83
N ILE A 22 -22.84 -7.78 -2.28
CA ILE A 22 -22.32 -6.71 -1.43
C ILE A 22 -23.39 -6.44 -0.38
N HIS A 23 -23.25 -7.07 0.78
CA HIS A 23 -23.95 -6.62 1.97
C HIS A 23 -23.37 -5.24 2.32
N VAL A 24 -24.08 -4.19 1.95
CA VAL A 24 -23.88 -2.85 2.50
C VAL A 24 -24.33 -2.92 3.95
N GLN A 25 -23.49 -3.42 4.83
CA GLN A 25 -23.59 -3.17 6.25
C GLN A 25 -23.34 -1.67 6.42
N ALA A 26 -24.14 -0.98 7.23
CA ALA A 26 -23.86 0.39 7.64
C ALA A 26 -22.46 0.38 8.27
N GLU A 27 -21.46 0.80 7.50
CA GLU A 27 -20.08 0.79 7.94
C GLU A 27 -19.95 1.73 9.14
N SER A 28 -19.21 1.31 10.15
CA SER A 28 -18.93 2.20 11.28
C SER A 28 -18.04 3.35 10.74
N PRO A 29 -18.17 4.58 11.27
CA PRO A 29 -17.32 5.70 10.84
C PRO A 29 -15.81 5.38 10.91
N GLU A 30 -15.39 4.51 11.82
CA GLU A 30 -13.99 4.07 11.98
C GLU A 30 -13.46 3.30 10.78
N THR A 31 -14.32 2.66 9.99
CA THR A 31 -13.96 1.93 8.77
C THR A 31 -14.07 2.76 7.50
N CYS A 32 -14.32 4.08 7.62
CA CYS A 32 -14.49 5.02 6.52
C CYS A 32 -13.33 6.03 6.44
N PRO A 33 -12.10 5.62 6.06
CA PRO A 33 -11.00 6.55 5.86
C PRO A 33 -11.21 7.36 4.57
N ALA A 34 -10.69 8.59 4.53
CA ALA A 34 -10.75 9.44 3.35
C ALA A 34 -9.42 9.43 2.59
N LEU A 35 -9.48 9.20 1.27
CA LEU A 35 -8.34 9.42 0.38
C LEU A 35 -8.06 10.91 0.25
N VAL A 36 -6.79 11.30 0.44
CA VAL A 36 -6.35 12.69 0.35
C VAL A 36 -5.63 12.95 -0.95
N LEU A 37 -6.21 13.81 -1.75
CA LEU A 37 -5.64 14.28 -2.99
C LEU A 37 -4.98 15.64 -2.80
N ASN A 38 -3.95 15.90 -3.57
CA ASN A 38 -3.40 17.22 -3.74
C ASN A 38 -4.36 18.12 -4.55
N ALA A 39 -4.07 19.40 -4.69
CA ALA A 39 -4.89 20.34 -5.48
C ALA A 39 -4.93 20.01 -6.98
N ASP A 40 -4.04 19.16 -7.49
CA ASP A 40 -4.04 18.62 -8.85
C ASP A 40 -4.81 17.29 -8.99
N PHE A 41 -5.57 16.91 -7.97
CA PHE A 41 -6.34 15.66 -7.90
C PHE A 41 -5.52 14.37 -7.91
N ARG A 42 -4.20 14.45 -7.71
CA ARG A 42 -3.34 13.29 -7.52
C ARG A 42 -3.22 12.96 -6.03
N PRO A 43 -3.15 11.68 -5.63
CA PRO A 43 -2.83 11.34 -4.26
C PRO A 43 -1.55 12.01 -3.78
N LEU A 44 -1.53 12.51 -2.55
CA LEU A 44 -0.33 13.09 -1.94
C LEU A 44 0.81 12.07 -1.85
N SER A 45 0.46 10.81 -1.63
CA SER A 45 1.36 9.67 -1.64
C SER A 45 0.59 8.44 -2.10
N TYR A 46 1.23 7.62 -2.92
CA TYR A 46 0.69 6.32 -3.33
C TYR A 46 1.13 5.21 -2.39
N TYR A 47 2.33 5.34 -1.80
CA TYR A 47 2.91 4.31 -0.94
C TYR A 47 3.66 4.95 0.22
N PRO A 48 3.19 4.83 1.47
CA PRO A 48 1.81 4.42 1.80
C PRO A 48 0.79 5.39 1.21
N LEU A 49 -0.42 4.87 0.92
CA LEU A 49 -1.49 5.70 0.39
C LEU A 49 -1.84 6.81 1.38
N SER A 50 -2.00 8.03 0.87
CA SER A 50 -2.37 9.19 1.69
C SER A 50 -3.84 9.11 2.10
N ILE A 51 -4.10 8.57 3.27
CA ILE A 51 -5.43 8.44 3.85
C ILE A 51 -5.49 9.14 5.20
N TRP A 52 -6.63 9.78 5.48
CA TRP A 52 -6.96 10.34 6.78
C TRP A 52 -8.07 9.54 7.44
N CYS A 53 -8.06 9.48 8.77
CA CYS A 53 -9.23 9.00 9.48
C CYS A 53 -10.41 9.97 9.25
N TRP A 54 -11.63 9.47 9.40
CA TRP A 54 -12.84 10.25 9.16
C TRP A 54 -12.89 11.56 9.99
N ARG A 55 -12.38 11.56 11.24
CA ARG A 55 -12.35 12.74 12.10
C ARG A 55 -11.43 13.83 11.57
N ASP A 56 -10.25 13.45 11.07
CA ASP A 56 -9.31 14.39 10.48
C ASP A 56 -9.85 14.97 9.17
N ALA A 57 -10.49 14.13 8.35
CA ALA A 57 -11.13 14.58 7.12
C ALA A 57 -12.26 15.60 7.41
N ILE A 58 -13.17 15.31 8.34
CA ILE A 58 -14.21 16.24 8.75
C ILE A 58 -13.60 17.54 9.30
N LYS A 59 -12.62 17.44 10.20
CA LYS A 59 -11.94 18.63 10.74
C LYS A 59 -11.34 19.50 9.63
N ALA A 60 -10.74 18.90 8.62
CA ALA A 60 -10.18 19.64 7.51
C ALA A 60 -11.25 20.34 6.65
N VAL A 61 -12.43 19.71 6.48
CA VAL A 61 -13.59 20.32 5.82
C VAL A 61 -14.07 21.55 6.60
N PHE A 62 -14.25 21.45 7.91
CA PHE A 62 -14.69 22.57 8.75
C PHE A 62 -13.67 23.71 8.81
N LEU A 63 -12.38 23.40 8.72
CA LEU A 63 -11.30 24.38 8.66
C LEU A 63 -11.11 24.98 7.25
N ASP A 64 -11.97 24.62 6.30
CA ASP A 64 -11.92 25.09 4.92
C ASP A 64 -10.58 24.81 4.19
N ARG A 65 -9.89 23.72 4.59
CA ARG A 65 -8.60 23.31 4.03
C ARG A 65 -8.69 22.39 2.83
N VAL A 66 -9.84 21.71 2.68
CA VAL A 66 -10.08 20.72 1.64
C VAL A 66 -11.43 20.93 0.97
N ASN A 67 -11.57 20.43 -0.25
CA ASN A 67 -12.83 20.22 -0.94
C ASN A 67 -13.24 18.77 -0.82
N ILE A 68 -14.52 18.49 -0.63
CA ILE A 68 -15.06 17.13 -0.71
C ILE A 68 -15.23 16.79 -2.19
N VAL A 69 -14.64 15.70 -2.62
CA VAL A 69 -14.70 15.20 -4.00
C VAL A 69 -15.70 14.05 -4.12
N SER A 70 -15.68 13.13 -3.14
CA SER A 70 -16.61 12.01 -3.04
C SER A 70 -16.97 11.73 -1.59
N GLN A 71 -18.10 11.06 -1.35
CA GLN A 71 -18.64 10.79 -0.01
C GLN A 71 -19.08 9.33 0.09
N TYR A 72 -18.99 8.78 1.29
CA TYR A 72 -19.66 7.55 1.68
C TYR A 72 -21.16 7.78 1.86
N ASP A 73 -21.93 6.71 1.84
CA ASP A 73 -23.35 6.76 2.25
C ASP A 73 -23.53 6.87 3.77
N THR A 74 -22.45 6.69 4.52
CA THR A 74 -22.43 6.76 5.99
C THR A 74 -22.58 8.21 6.47
N LEU A 75 -23.57 8.43 7.35
CA LEU A 75 -23.85 9.73 7.97
C LEU A 75 -23.25 9.80 9.37
N VAL A 76 -22.67 10.96 9.69
CA VAL A 76 -22.32 11.32 11.06
C VAL A 76 -23.17 12.49 11.52
N ARG A 77 -23.58 12.44 12.79
CA ARG A 77 -24.48 13.40 13.40
C ARG A 77 -23.89 13.97 14.68
N SER A 78 -24.13 15.24 14.89
CA SER A 78 -23.95 15.92 16.16
C SER A 78 -25.26 16.65 16.50
N PRO A 79 -25.46 17.21 17.69
CA PRO A 79 -26.72 17.87 18.06
C PRO A 79 -27.16 19.00 17.11
N SER A 80 -26.21 19.63 16.39
CA SER A 80 -26.48 20.76 15.50
C SER A 80 -26.04 20.55 14.07
N PHE A 81 -25.56 19.34 13.71
CA PHE A 81 -24.93 19.10 12.42
C PHE A 81 -25.06 17.65 11.98
N GLU A 82 -25.33 17.46 10.68
CA GLU A 82 -25.33 16.16 10.02
C GLU A 82 -24.60 16.29 8.70
N MET A 83 -23.70 15.32 8.40
CA MET A 83 -23.04 15.24 7.08
C MET A 83 -22.72 13.79 6.71
N ARG A 84 -22.59 13.53 5.39
CA ARG A 84 -22.02 12.31 4.89
C ARG A 84 -20.51 12.34 5.07
N LEU A 85 -19.92 11.20 5.40
CA LEU A 85 -18.47 11.09 5.55
C LEU A 85 -17.78 11.27 4.18
N PRO A 86 -16.76 12.13 4.09
CA PRO A 86 -15.98 12.24 2.86
C PRO A 86 -15.17 10.96 2.64
N SER A 87 -15.25 10.38 1.43
CA SER A 87 -14.43 9.25 0.99
C SER A 87 -13.20 9.71 0.22
N VAL A 88 -13.31 10.86 -0.48
CA VAL A 88 -12.21 11.51 -1.18
C VAL A 88 -12.24 13.00 -0.90
N VAL A 89 -11.10 13.55 -0.50
CA VAL A 89 -10.93 15.00 -0.30
C VAL A 89 -9.73 15.50 -1.11
N SER A 90 -9.80 16.72 -1.66
CA SER A 90 -8.66 17.38 -2.30
C SER A 90 -8.22 18.60 -1.50
N LEU A 91 -6.92 18.79 -1.37
CA LEU A 91 -6.37 20.00 -0.73
C LEU A 91 -6.71 21.24 -1.57
N LYS A 92 -7.03 22.35 -0.93
CA LYS A 92 -7.22 23.63 -1.61
C LYS A 92 -5.91 24.27 -2.06
N SER A 93 -4.82 23.97 -1.36
CA SER A 93 -3.49 24.49 -1.66
C SER A 93 -2.61 23.36 -2.18
N TYR A 94 -1.90 23.62 -3.28
CA TYR A 94 -0.98 22.65 -3.86
C TYR A 94 0.23 22.41 -2.95
N VAL A 95 0.48 21.16 -2.63
CA VAL A 95 1.68 20.71 -1.89
C VAL A 95 2.64 20.12 -2.91
N LYS A 96 3.84 20.71 -3.00
CA LYS A 96 4.88 20.19 -3.90
C LYS A 96 5.39 18.85 -3.37
N PRO A 97 5.26 17.77 -4.15
CA PRO A 97 5.80 16.47 -3.74
C PRO A 97 7.31 16.52 -3.53
N SER A 98 7.81 15.84 -2.53
CA SER A 98 9.25 15.68 -2.35
C SER A 98 9.82 14.86 -3.51
N ARG A 99 11.00 15.23 -3.99
CA ARG A 99 11.71 14.47 -5.03
C ARG A 99 12.27 13.15 -4.49
N PHE A 100 12.63 13.14 -3.22
CA PHE A 100 13.16 11.96 -2.54
C PHE A 100 12.23 11.53 -1.42
N PRO A 101 11.96 10.24 -1.28
CA PRO A 101 11.12 9.73 -0.21
C PRO A 101 11.84 9.85 1.15
N ALA A 102 11.05 9.96 2.21
CA ALA A 102 11.57 9.93 3.56
C ALA A 102 12.20 8.56 3.87
N PHE A 103 13.28 8.54 4.63
CA PHE A 103 13.91 7.31 5.11
C PHE A 103 13.05 6.71 6.22
N THR A 104 12.15 5.81 5.84
CA THR A 104 11.23 5.12 6.74
C THR A 104 11.33 3.61 6.58
N ARG A 105 10.89 2.87 7.59
CA ARG A 105 10.83 1.41 7.55
C ARG A 105 10.07 0.91 6.32
N PHE A 106 8.89 1.46 6.10
CA PHE A 106 8.04 1.10 4.97
C PHE A 106 8.75 1.33 3.63
N ASN A 107 9.37 2.50 3.46
CA ASN A 107 10.03 2.85 2.20
C ASN A 107 11.30 2.00 1.92
N VAL A 108 12.02 1.57 2.97
CA VAL A 108 13.13 0.61 2.80
C VAL A 108 12.58 -0.74 2.36
N PHE A 109 11.53 -1.25 3.00
CA PHE A 109 10.92 -2.51 2.59
C PHE A 109 10.33 -2.42 1.18
N LEU A 110 9.72 -1.30 0.83
CA LEU A 110 9.17 -1.08 -0.51
C LEU A 110 10.26 -1.03 -1.58
N ARG A 111 11.42 -0.37 -1.31
CA ARG A 111 12.60 -0.39 -2.17
C ARG A 111 13.08 -1.83 -2.41
N ASP A 112 13.14 -2.62 -1.35
CA ASP A 112 13.62 -3.99 -1.35
C ASP A 112 12.51 -5.01 -1.72
N ARG A 113 11.34 -4.51 -2.19
CA ARG A 113 10.19 -5.31 -2.64
C ARG A 113 9.67 -6.29 -1.59
N PHE A 114 9.74 -5.89 -0.31
CA PHE A 114 9.36 -6.73 0.82
C PHE A 114 10.03 -8.10 0.78
N THR A 115 11.32 -8.15 0.46
CA THR A 115 12.12 -9.38 0.42
C THR A 115 13.42 -9.19 1.18
N CYS A 116 13.84 -10.24 1.88
CA CYS A 116 15.15 -10.29 2.51
C CYS A 116 16.25 -10.20 1.45
N GLN A 117 17.14 -9.22 1.58
CA GLN A 117 18.21 -9.01 0.60
C GLN A 117 19.32 -10.06 0.67
N TYR A 118 19.30 -10.96 1.66
CA TYR A 118 20.29 -12.02 1.80
C TYR A 118 19.80 -13.39 1.31
N CYS A 119 18.53 -13.73 1.48
CA CYS A 119 18.01 -15.05 1.11
C CYS A 119 16.75 -15.01 0.24
N GLY A 120 16.14 -13.83 0.02
CA GLY A 120 14.91 -13.69 -0.77
C GLY A 120 13.62 -14.01 -0.03
N ASP A 121 13.68 -14.39 1.24
CA ASP A 121 12.51 -14.66 2.07
C ASP A 121 11.67 -13.39 2.30
N ARG A 122 10.37 -13.55 2.53
CA ARG A 122 9.42 -12.44 2.73
C ARG A 122 8.86 -12.39 4.14
N ASP A 123 9.12 -13.42 4.94
CA ASP A 123 8.58 -13.51 6.27
C ASP A 123 9.50 -12.86 7.31
N ASP A 124 8.88 -12.32 8.37
CA ASP A 124 9.55 -11.75 9.53
C ASP A 124 10.67 -10.77 9.19
N LEU A 125 10.33 -9.78 8.33
CA LEU A 125 11.29 -8.79 7.86
C LEU A 125 11.65 -7.75 8.92
N THR A 126 12.94 -7.54 9.06
CA THR A 126 13.60 -6.57 9.92
C THR A 126 14.54 -5.68 9.11
N PHE A 127 15.26 -4.77 9.76
CA PHE A 127 16.35 -4.01 9.16
C PHE A 127 17.69 -4.62 9.52
N ASP A 128 18.60 -4.61 8.57
CA ASP A 128 20.00 -4.84 8.82
C ASP A 128 20.86 -3.69 8.29
N HIS A 129 21.89 -3.33 9.05
CA HIS A 129 22.94 -2.45 8.59
C HIS A 129 24.00 -3.29 7.87
N VAL A 130 24.18 -3.13 6.57
CA VAL A 130 25.19 -3.85 5.78
C VAL A 130 26.56 -3.71 6.43
N ILE A 131 26.98 -2.51 6.72
CA ILE A 131 28.11 -2.20 7.61
C ILE A 131 27.55 -1.93 9.00
N PRO A 132 27.83 -2.77 10.00
CA PRO A 132 27.30 -2.62 11.35
C PRO A 132 27.66 -1.27 11.98
N ARG A 133 26.77 -0.72 12.79
CA ARG A 133 27.02 0.53 13.52
C ARG A 133 28.27 0.45 14.41
N SER A 134 28.53 -0.71 15.02
CA SER A 134 29.73 -0.99 15.80
C SER A 134 31.04 -0.90 14.99
N LYS A 135 30.93 -0.99 13.66
CA LYS A 135 32.04 -0.91 12.71
C LYS A 135 32.05 0.41 11.91
N GLY A 136 31.33 1.42 12.37
CA GLY A 136 31.27 2.74 11.73
C GLY A 136 30.16 2.89 10.68
N GLY A 137 29.28 1.92 10.53
CA GLY A 137 28.13 2.02 9.61
C GLY A 137 27.13 3.09 10.06
N VAL A 138 26.62 3.84 9.10
CA VAL A 138 25.61 4.90 9.30
C VAL A 138 24.23 4.38 8.96
N THR A 139 23.20 4.87 9.67
CA THR A 139 21.80 4.59 9.33
C THR A 139 21.40 5.50 8.17
N SER A 140 21.53 4.99 6.94
CA SER A 140 21.24 5.69 5.70
C SER A 140 20.65 4.75 4.65
N TRP A 141 20.18 5.33 3.55
CA TRP A 141 19.68 4.57 2.41
C TRP A 141 20.70 3.59 1.82
N GLU A 142 21.97 3.99 1.85
CA GLU A 142 23.10 3.26 1.24
C GLU A 142 23.68 2.19 2.18
N ASN A 143 23.16 2.08 3.40
CA ASN A 143 23.68 1.10 4.37
C ASN A 143 22.62 0.23 5.04
N VAL A 144 21.32 0.50 4.82
CA VAL A 144 20.24 -0.27 5.46
C VAL A 144 19.49 -1.07 4.40
N VAL A 145 19.24 -2.36 4.68
CA VAL A 145 18.48 -3.26 3.82
C VAL A 145 17.41 -4.02 4.60
N ALA A 146 16.42 -4.53 3.88
CA ALA A 146 15.46 -5.49 4.42
C ALA A 146 16.15 -6.86 4.61
N ALA A 147 15.99 -7.44 5.78
CA ALA A 147 16.50 -8.77 6.11
C ALA A 147 15.48 -9.54 6.95
N CYS A 148 15.31 -10.84 6.71
CA CYS A 148 14.54 -11.65 7.65
C CYS A 148 15.30 -11.81 8.98
N SER A 149 14.58 -12.05 10.05
CA SER A 149 15.17 -12.19 11.40
C SER A 149 16.28 -13.24 11.44
N CYS A 150 16.10 -14.36 10.71
CA CYS A 150 17.12 -15.42 10.63
C CYS A 150 18.44 -14.93 10.01
N CYS A 151 18.38 -14.21 8.90
CA CYS A 151 19.56 -13.66 8.23
C CYS A 151 20.19 -12.54 9.04
N ASN A 152 19.38 -11.68 9.65
CA ASN A 152 19.84 -10.59 10.50
C ASN A 152 20.59 -11.12 11.73
N LEU A 153 20.03 -12.12 12.44
CA LEU A 153 20.70 -12.78 13.57
C LEU A 153 21.99 -13.51 13.15
N ARG A 154 21.99 -14.19 11.99
CA ARG A 154 23.17 -14.89 11.49
C ARG A 154 24.29 -13.94 11.12
N LYS A 155 23.97 -12.79 10.51
CA LYS A 155 24.95 -11.76 10.13
C LYS A 155 25.47 -11.03 11.38
N ALA A 156 24.58 -10.76 12.34
CA ALA A 156 24.87 -10.03 13.57
C ALA A 156 25.67 -8.73 13.30
N ASP A 157 26.69 -8.44 14.10
CA ASP A 157 27.56 -7.27 13.95
C ASP A 157 28.81 -7.53 13.08
N LEU A 158 28.75 -8.53 12.19
CA LEU A 158 29.85 -8.89 11.31
C LEU A 158 29.78 -8.08 10.01
N LEU A 159 30.97 -7.72 9.48
CA LEU A 159 31.08 -7.16 8.13
C LEU A 159 30.66 -8.20 7.09
N PRO A 160 30.13 -7.79 5.91
CA PRO A 160 29.72 -8.69 4.84
C PRO A 160 30.79 -9.72 4.46
N SER A 161 32.06 -9.29 4.42
CA SER A 161 33.19 -10.15 4.10
C SER A 161 33.44 -11.24 5.15
N VAL A 162 33.21 -10.94 6.43
CA VAL A 162 33.39 -11.89 7.54
C VAL A 162 32.19 -12.84 7.63
N ALA A 163 30.97 -12.29 7.53
CA ALA A 163 29.74 -13.07 7.54
C ALA A 163 29.56 -13.90 6.26
N ARG A 164 30.28 -13.58 5.21
CA ARG A 164 30.11 -14.10 3.82
C ARG A 164 28.66 -13.90 3.32
N MET A 165 28.09 -12.73 3.68
CA MET A 165 26.72 -12.36 3.35
C MET A 165 26.72 -10.97 2.71
N TRP A 166 26.31 -10.91 1.45
CA TRP A 166 26.12 -9.67 0.70
C TRP A 166 24.66 -9.53 0.33
N PRO A 167 24.13 -8.29 0.34
CA PRO A 167 22.80 -8.05 -0.16
C PRO A 167 22.73 -8.37 -1.67
N ALA A 168 21.60 -8.88 -2.13
CA ALA A 168 21.36 -9.20 -3.53
C ALA A 168 21.49 -7.97 -4.45
N CYS A 169 21.13 -6.79 -3.92
CA CYS A 169 21.34 -5.51 -4.58
C CYS A 169 22.07 -4.58 -3.61
N GLU A 170 23.00 -3.78 -4.13
CA GLU A 170 23.64 -2.75 -3.35
C GLU A 170 22.59 -1.72 -2.90
N PRO A 171 22.51 -1.38 -1.60
CA PRO A 171 21.50 -0.45 -1.11
C PRO A 171 21.74 0.97 -1.67
N TYR A 172 20.67 1.61 -2.09
CA TYR A 172 20.68 2.92 -2.73
C TYR A 172 19.53 3.81 -2.24
N GLN A 173 19.66 5.12 -2.43
CA GLN A 173 18.56 6.06 -2.19
C GLN A 173 17.58 6.02 -3.38
N PRO A 174 16.34 5.52 -3.19
CA PRO A 174 15.37 5.46 -4.26
C PRO A 174 14.80 6.84 -4.59
N THR A 175 14.30 7.01 -5.79
CA THR A 175 13.39 8.11 -6.12
C THR A 175 11.96 7.76 -5.75
N VAL A 176 11.08 8.76 -5.70
CA VAL A 176 9.64 8.53 -5.52
C VAL A 176 9.07 7.65 -6.65
N HIS A 177 9.58 7.82 -7.87
CA HIS A 177 9.17 7.00 -9.02
C HIS A 177 9.54 5.52 -8.83
N ASP A 178 10.74 5.20 -8.34
CA ASP A 178 11.16 3.82 -8.08
C ASP A 178 10.24 3.14 -7.05
N LEU A 179 9.91 3.88 -5.98
CA LEU A 179 8.97 3.37 -4.97
C LEU A 179 7.56 3.18 -5.52
N HIS A 180 7.09 4.07 -6.38
CA HIS A 180 5.78 3.91 -7.04
C HIS A 180 5.76 2.67 -7.95
N GLN A 181 6.79 2.44 -8.75
CA GLN A 181 6.87 1.23 -9.58
C GLN A 181 6.87 -0.04 -8.72
N ASN A 182 7.69 -0.08 -7.67
CA ASN A 182 7.69 -1.22 -6.77
C ASN A 182 6.35 -1.40 -6.07
N GLY A 183 5.72 -0.30 -5.63
CA GLY A 183 4.44 -0.32 -4.94
C GLY A 183 3.28 -0.89 -5.75
N ARG A 184 3.29 -0.72 -7.07
CA ARG A 184 2.29 -1.34 -7.97
C ARG A 184 2.25 -2.86 -7.87
N LEU A 185 3.36 -3.50 -7.46
CA LEU A 185 3.44 -4.95 -7.24
C LEU A 185 2.79 -5.38 -5.91
N PHE A 186 2.49 -4.42 -5.02
CA PHE A 186 1.95 -4.66 -3.68
C PHE A 186 0.75 -3.74 -3.43
N PRO A 187 -0.37 -3.93 -4.13
CA PRO A 187 -1.56 -3.11 -3.94
C PRO A 187 -2.05 -3.19 -2.50
N PRO A 188 -2.60 -2.11 -1.94
CA PRO A 188 -3.22 -2.14 -0.61
C PRO A 188 -4.32 -3.19 -0.55
N ASN A 189 -4.44 -3.87 0.59
CA ASN A 189 -5.46 -4.91 0.79
C ASN A 189 -6.91 -4.37 0.79
N TYR A 190 -7.09 -3.07 0.94
CA TYR A 190 -8.38 -2.40 0.93
C TYR A 190 -8.31 -1.14 0.07
N LEU A 191 -9.13 -1.11 -0.96
CA LEU A 191 -9.36 0.06 -1.80
C LEU A 191 -10.87 0.27 -1.91
N HIS A 192 -11.35 1.44 -1.49
CA HIS A 192 -12.75 1.77 -1.70
C HIS A 192 -13.02 2.10 -3.18
N SER A 193 -14.19 1.71 -3.69
CA SER A 193 -14.54 1.90 -5.12
C SER A 193 -14.41 3.36 -5.58
N SER A 194 -14.78 4.32 -4.73
CA SER A 194 -14.65 5.75 -5.04
C SER A 194 -13.22 6.27 -5.19
N TRP A 195 -12.21 5.46 -4.84
CA TRP A 195 -10.80 5.84 -4.95
C TRP A 195 -10.16 5.39 -6.26
N MET A 196 -10.78 4.42 -6.95
CA MET A 196 -10.20 3.76 -8.13
C MET A 196 -9.84 4.76 -9.22
N ASP A 197 -10.70 5.72 -9.51
CA ASP A 197 -10.48 6.73 -10.55
C ASP A 197 -9.27 7.64 -10.28
N TYR A 198 -8.81 7.72 -9.02
CA TYR A 198 -7.68 8.55 -8.61
C TYR A 198 -6.38 7.78 -8.45
N LEU A 199 -6.43 6.45 -8.42
CA LEU A 199 -5.26 5.61 -8.17
C LEU A 199 -4.62 5.07 -9.44
N TYR A 200 -5.40 4.92 -10.51
CA TYR A 200 -4.97 4.26 -11.77
C TYR A 200 -5.00 5.19 -12.99
N TRP A 201 -5.13 6.48 -12.79
CA TRP A 201 -5.22 7.43 -13.89
C TRP A 201 -3.96 7.50 -14.77
N ASP A 202 -2.79 7.04 -14.29
CA ASP A 202 -1.54 6.91 -15.04
C ASP A 202 -1.42 5.55 -15.77
N SER A 203 -2.43 4.66 -15.68
CA SER A 203 -2.40 3.38 -16.40
C SER A 203 -2.55 3.64 -17.88
N GLU A 204 -1.68 3.02 -18.70
CA GLU A 204 -1.86 3.03 -20.14
C GLU A 204 -3.23 2.42 -20.46
N LEU A 205 -3.99 3.10 -21.31
CA LEU A 205 -5.24 2.56 -21.83
C LEU A 205 -4.88 1.38 -22.72
N GLU A 206 -5.45 0.22 -22.45
CA GLU A 206 -5.31 -0.91 -23.35
C GLU A 206 -5.93 -0.56 -24.71
N PRO A 207 -5.26 -0.88 -25.84
CA PRO A 207 -5.73 -0.54 -27.17
C PRO A 207 -7.01 -1.29 -27.57
#